data_1eb715c2a0ec9ab70f0e5b41222b10d4
#
_entry.id   1eb715c2a0ec9ab70f0e5b41222b10d4
#
_cell.length_a   1.000
_cell.length_b   1.000
_cell.length_c   1.000
_cell.angle_alpha   90.00
_cell.angle_beta   90.00
_cell.angle_gamma   90.00
#
_symmetry.space_group_name_H-M   'P 1'
#
loop_
_entity.id
_entity.type
_entity.pdbx_description
1 polymer ?
#
loop_
_entity_poly.entity_id
_entity_poly.type
_entity_poly.pdbx_seq_one_letter_code
_entity_poly.pdbx_strand_id
1 'polypeptide(L)'
;MALLSAGVLTSCGEYNKVLKSTDYEYKYEAAKEYFAKGQNTKAATLLEELVNILKGMMNGEEALYMQAMTYFNQGDYVTASHYFNTYYTTYPRGTYTELARFNCGRALYLDTPEPRLDQSSTYKAIEELQMFIEYFPMSSRKDQAQSMIFELQDKLVEKEYMSAKLYYDLGSYTGNAVYSSTGNNYLAAVITAQNILKEYPYTKMREDLSILILRAKYGMAKESVLEKKEDRMRDTIDEYYAFINEFPESKYRKEVESIFKEANKYVNPDEDTTTTEK
;
A
#
# COMPACT_ATOMS: atom_id res chain seq x y z
N MET A 1 -5.82 22.83 -47.84
CA MET A 1 -5.81 21.96 -46.66
C MET A 1 -5.59 20.51 -47.09
N ALA A 2 -4.37 20.10 -47.48
CA ALA A 2 -4.09 18.72 -47.89
C ALA A 2 -2.55 18.44 -47.87
N LEU A 3 -1.89 18.64 -46.71
CA LEU A 3 -0.44 18.40 -46.58
C LEU A 3 0.00 17.77 -45.25
N LEU A 4 -0.94 17.17 -44.48
CA LEU A 4 -0.63 16.59 -43.17
C LEU A 4 -0.72 15.04 -43.08
N SER A 5 -0.99 14.33 -44.21
CA SER A 5 -1.15 12.87 -44.19
C SER A 5 0.02 12.06 -44.76
N ALA A 6 1.07 12.68 -45.29
CA ALA A 6 2.20 11.96 -45.91
C ALA A 6 3.26 11.46 -44.92
N GLY A 7 3.34 12.01 -43.71
CA GLY A 7 4.37 11.66 -42.72
C GLY A 7 4.17 10.32 -41.99
N VAL A 8 2.96 9.79 -41.94
CA VAL A 8 2.65 8.59 -41.16
C VAL A 8 2.95 7.29 -41.93
N LEU A 9 2.85 7.32 -43.26
CA LEU A 9 3.06 6.13 -44.10
C LEU A 9 4.54 5.75 -44.28
N THR A 10 5.46 6.72 -44.24
CA THR A 10 6.89 6.44 -44.35
C THR A 10 7.46 5.76 -43.09
N SER A 11 6.96 6.13 -41.90
CA SER A 11 7.42 5.55 -40.63
C SER A 11 7.11 4.06 -40.47
N CYS A 12 5.99 3.56 -41.00
CA CYS A 12 5.64 2.13 -40.99
C CYS A 12 6.57 1.28 -41.87
N GLY A 13 7.00 1.83 -43.02
CA GLY A 13 7.91 1.14 -43.96
C GLY A 13 9.33 0.93 -43.37
N GLU A 14 9.87 1.94 -42.70
CA GLU A 14 11.17 1.90 -42.03
C GLU A 14 11.19 0.90 -40.88
N TYR A 15 10.18 0.93 -40.00
CA TYR A 15 10.08 -0.02 -38.88
C TYR A 15 10.04 -1.47 -39.37
N ASN A 16 9.24 -1.80 -40.39
CA ASN A 16 9.16 -3.14 -40.95
C ASN A 16 10.50 -3.59 -41.56
N LYS A 17 11.29 -2.68 -42.13
CA LYS A 17 12.64 -2.97 -42.62
C LYS A 17 13.58 -3.34 -41.50
N VAL A 18 13.56 -2.57 -40.39
CA VAL A 18 14.33 -2.86 -39.18
C VAL A 18 13.92 -4.22 -38.59
N LEU A 19 12.62 -4.47 -38.42
CA LEU A 19 12.09 -5.69 -37.82
C LEU A 19 12.55 -6.96 -38.58
N LYS A 20 12.62 -6.91 -39.92
CA LYS A 20 13.04 -8.02 -40.76
C LYS A 20 14.54 -8.10 -40.97
N SER A 21 15.34 -7.15 -40.49
CA SER A 21 16.78 -7.18 -40.60
C SER A 21 17.38 -8.34 -39.80
N THR A 22 18.45 -8.92 -40.31
CA THR A 22 19.32 -9.88 -39.61
C THR A 22 20.56 -9.21 -39.01
N ASP A 23 20.71 -7.91 -39.23
CA ASP A 23 21.77 -7.09 -38.64
C ASP A 23 21.31 -6.66 -37.22
N TYR A 24 21.83 -7.34 -36.18
CA TYR A 24 21.45 -7.13 -34.79
C TYR A 24 21.99 -5.80 -34.22
N GLU A 25 23.11 -5.29 -34.73
CA GLU A 25 23.62 -3.97 -34.35
C GLU A 25 22.68 -2.86 -34.87
N TYR A 26 22.29 -2.97 -36.14
CA TYR A 26 21.30 -2.05 -36.70
C TYR A 26 19.95 -2.09 -35.98
N LYS A 27 19.47 -3.29 -35.61
CA LYS A 27 18.26 -3.45 -34.79
C LYS A 27 18.40 -2.78 -33.41
N TYR A 28 19.56 -2.97 -32.79
CA TYR A 28 19.82 -2.42 -31.47
C TYR A 28 19.84 -0.88 -31.48
N GLU A 29 20.55 -0.27 -32.40
CA GLU A 29 20.56 1.19 -32.55
C GLU A 29 19.16 1.75 -32.87
N ALA A 30 18.39 1.06 -33.70
CA ALA A 30 16.99 1.42 -33.96
C ALA A 30 16.11 1.29 -32.71
N ALA A 31 16.31 0.24 -31.90
CA ALA A 31 15.58 0.08 -30.62
C ALA A 31 15.88 1.22 -29.65
N LYS A 32 17.14 1.66 -29.53
CA LYS A 32 17.54 2.85 -28.76
C LYS A 32 16.85 4.11 -29.26
N GLU A 33 16.82 4.30 -30.57
CA GLU A 33 16.17 5.46 -31.18
C GLU A 33 14.66 5.48 -30.91
N TYR A 34 13.96 4.34 -31.05
CA TYR A 34 12.54 4.21 -30.74
C TYR A 34 12.28 4.43 -29.25
N PHE A 35 13.12 3.89 -28.37
CA PHE A 35 13.04 4.11 -26.94
C PHE A 35 13.19 5.62 -26.59
N ALA A 36 14.23 6.28 -27.12
CA ALA A 36 14.46 7.71 -26.90
C ALA A 36 13.32 8.60 -27.41
N LYS A 37 12.60 8.18 -28.45
CA LYS A 37 11.41 8.86 -29.00
C LYS A 37 10.11 8.50 -28.24
N GLY A 38 10.17 7.69 -27.18
CA GLY A 38 8.99 7.22 -26.45
C GLY A 38 8.10 6.23 -27.22
N GLN A 39 8.58 5.70 -28.33
CA GLN A 39 7.88 4.67 -29.12
C GLN A 39 8.08 3.28 -28.51
N ASN A 40 7.64 3.15 -27.24
CA ASN A 40 7.96 2.01 -26.39
C ASN A 40 7.53 0.67 -26.98
N THR A 41 6.38 0.57 -27.63
CA THR A 41 5.91 -0.67 -28.26
C THR A 41 6.87 -1.17 -29.35
N LYS A 42 7.37 -0.26 -30.18
CA LYS A 42 8.34 -0.62 -31.24
C LYS A 42 9.67 -1.02 -30.65
N ALA A 43 10.14 -0.29 -29.63
CA ALA A 43 11.36 -0.60 -28.91
C ALA A 43 11.25 -1.97 -28.23
N ALA A 44 10.17 -2.24 -27.51
CA ALA A 44 9.93 -3.52 -26.82
C ALA A 44 10.00 -4.71 -27.80
N THR A 45 9.30 -4.63 -28.93
CA THR A 45 9.29 -5.71 -29.93
C THR A 45 10.69 -6.03 -30.49
N LEU A 46 11.54 -5.02 -30.71
CA LEU A 46 12.92 -5.25 -31.17
C LEU A 46 13.76 -5.81 -30.02
N LEU A 47 13.60 -5.30 -28.80
CA LEU A 47 14.36 -5.72 -27.64
C LEU A 47 14.03 -7.14 -27.17
N GLU A 48 12.80 -7.65 -27.37
CA GLU A 48 12.44 -9.05 -27.07
C GLU A 48 13.32 -10.07 -27.74
N GLU A 49 13.67 -9.81 -29.01
CA GLU A 49 14.61 -10.64 -29.76
C GLU A 49 16.05 -10.38 -29.28
N LEU A 50 16.44 -9.12 -29.19
CA LEU A 50 17.80 -8.68 -28.94
C LEU A 50 18.34 -9.06 -27.56
N VAL A 51 17.53 -9.04 -26.52
CA VAL A 51 17.94 -9.39 -25.14
C VAL A 51 18.51 -10.79 -25.06
N ASN A 52 17.94 -11.75 -25.79
CA ASN A 52 18.44 -13.12 -25.84
C ASN A 52 19.74 -13.24 -26.64
N ILE A 53 19.82 -12.54 -27.76
CA ILE A 53 20.98 -12.59 -28.68
C ILE A 53 22.18 -11.87 -28.06
N LEU A 54 21.97 -10.71 -27.46
CA LEU A 54 23.02 -9.87 -26.88
C LEU A 54 23.46 -10.31 -25.48
N LYS A 55 22.84 -11.35 -24.92
CA LYS A 55 23.18 -11.85 -23.58
C LYS A 55 24.67 -12.20 -23.49
N GLY A 56 25.37 -11.55 -22.56
CA GLY A 56 26.82 -11.71 -22.38
C GLY A 56 27.68 -10.88 -23.34
N MET A 57 27.09 -10.12 -24.26
CA MET A 57 27.77 -9.14 -25.09
C MET A 57 27.78 -7.75 -24.44
N MET A 58 28.56 -6.81 -24.96
CA MET A 58 28.73 -5.46 -24.42
C MET A 58 27.40 -4.68 -24.29
N ASN A 59 26.50 -4.84 -25.26
CA ASN A 59 25.21 -4.14 -25.31
C ASN A 59 24.09 -4.90 -24.60
N GLY A 60 24.31 -6.12 -24.08
CA GLY A 60 23.30 -6.98 -23.51
C GLY A 60 22.73 -6.44 -22.21
N GLU A 61 23.57 -5.80 -21.41
CA GLU A 61 23.16 -5.15 -20.16
C GLU A 61 22.19 -3.99 -20.41
N GLU A 62 22.57 -3.07 -21.32
CA GLU A 62 21.75 -1.91 -21.66
C GLU A 62 20.43 -2.34 -22.35
N ALA A 63 20.48 -3.34 -23.24
CA ALA A 63 19.30 -3.87 -23.92
C ALA A 63 18.27 -4.42 -22.93
N LEU A 64 18.70 -5.20 -21.94
CA LEU A 64 17.80 -5.76 -20.93
C LEU A 64 17.19 -4.68 -20.02
N TYR A 65 17.98 -3.67 -19.63
CA TYR A 65 17.47 -2.54 -18.86
C TYR A 65 16.46 -1.71 -19.67
N MET A 66 16.76 -1.43 -20.95
CA MET A 66 15.82 -0.75 -21.84
C MET A 66 14.53 -1.55 -22.02
N GLN A 67 14.61 -2.88 -22.15
CA GLN A 67 13.44 -3.75 -22.23
C GLN A 67 12.53 -3.56 -21.02
N ALA A 68 13.09 -3.61 -19.81
CA ALA A 68 12.33 -3.36 -18.58
C ALA A 68 11.67 -1.97 -18.58
N MET A 69 12.43 -0.94 -18.99
CA MET A 69 11.94 0.44 -19.05
C MET A 69 10.86 0.65 -20.11
N THR A 70 10.90 -0.06 -21.24
CA THR A 70 9.84 0.05 -22.26
C THR A 70 8.50 -0.43 -21.72
N TYR A 71 8.46 -1.55 -20.99
CA TYR A 71 7.24 -2.04 -20.36
C TYR A 71 6.78 -1.11 -19.22
N PHE A 72 7.72 -0.61 -18.41
CA PHE A 72 7.40 0.35 -17.38
C PHE A 72 6.73 1.62 -17.95
N ASN A 73 7.27 2.16 -19.02
CA ASN A 73 6.73 3.34 -19.70
C ASN A 73 5.39 3.09 -20.39
N GLN A 74 5.04 1.84 -20.69
CA GLN A 74 3.75 1.42 -21.22
C GLN A 74 2.70 1.18 -20.13
N GLY A 75 3.10 1.20 -18.84
CA GLY A 75 2.23 0.88 -17.72
C GLY A 75 2.04 -0.63 -17.49
N ASP A 76 2.77 -1.47 -18.22
CA ASP A 76 2.82 -2.91 -17.95
C ASP A 76 3.82 -3.19 -16.83
N TYR A 77 3.39 -2.90 -15.60
CA TYR A 77 4.24 -2.97 -14.42
C TYR A 77 4.60 -4.40 -14.02
N VAL A 78 3.71 -5.35 -14.29
CA VAL A 78 3.98 -6.78 -14.04
C VAL A 78 5.16 -7.25 -14.88
N THR A 79 5.10 -7.03 -16.20
CA THR A 79 6.17 -7.39 -17.11
C THR A 79 7.45 -6.59 -16.84
N ALA A 80 7.33 -5.30 -16.55
CA ALA A 80 8.47 -4.45 -16.19
C ALA A 80 9.20 -4.97 -14.95
N SER A 81 8.48 -5.31 -13.88
CA SER A 81 9.06 -5.85 -12.64
C SER A 81 9.82 -7.15 -12.88
N HIS A 82 9.29 -8.02 -13.74
CA HIS A 82 9.97 -9.26 -14.15
C HIS A 82 11.30 -8.98 -14.86
N TYR A 83 11.32 -8.06 -15.83
CA TYR A 83 12.55 -7.72 -16.55
C TYR A 83 13.57 -6.98 -15.69
N PHE A 84 13.13 -6.10 -14.77
CA PHE A 84 14.03 -5.49 -13.79
C PHE A 84 14.63 -6.53 -12.83
N ASN A 85 13.84 -7.49 -12.37
CA ASN A 85 14.33 -8.61 -11.57
C ASN A 85 15.36 -9.44 -12.36
N THR A 86 15.04 -9.78 -13.60
CA THR A 86 15.97 -10.48 -14.50
C THR A 86 17.25 -9.71 -14.68
N TYR A 87 17.19 -8.38 -14.80
CA TYR A 87 18.36 -7.54 -14.95
C TYR A 87 19.31 -7.66 -13.76
N TYR A 88 18.87 -7.36 -12.54
CA TYR A 88 19.77 -7.34 -11.39
C TYR A 88 20.21 -8.73 -10.91
N THR A 89 19.51 -9.78 -11.30
CA THR A 89 19.95 -11.17 -11.08
C THR A 89 21.01 -11.61 -12.11
N THR A 90 20.89 -11.14 -13.35
CA THR A 90 21.85 -11.45 -14.42
C THR A 90 23.12 -10.61 -14.31
N TYR A 91 22.96 -9.33 -13.96
CA TYR A 91 24.04 -8.35 -13.85
C TYR A 91 24.11 -7.75 -12.43
N PRO A 92 24.50 -8.51 -11.40
CA PRO A 92 24.47 -8.05 -10.00
C PRO A 92 25.45 -6.90 -9.71
N ARG A 93 26.42 -6.66 -10.59
CA ARG A 93 27.38 -5.54 -10.56
C ARG A 93 27.26 -4.63 -11.78
N GLY A 94 26.15 -4.69 -12.47
CA GLY A 94 25.88 -3.91 -13.67
C GLY A 94 25.65 -2.43 -13.36
N THR A 95 25.82 -1.61 -14.39
CA THR A 95 25.69 -0.15 -14.33
C THR A 95 24.34 0.30 -13.82
N TYR A 96 23.27 -0.43 -14.14
CA TYR A 96 21.90 -0.08 -13.80
C TYR A 96 21.32 -0.92 -12.65
N THR A 97 22.14 -1.70 -11.91
CA THR A 97 21.65 -2.64 -10.88
C THR A 97 20.86 -1.94 -9.77
N GLU A 98 21.36 -0.81 -9.28
CA GLU A 98 20.63 0.02 -8.28
C GLU A 98 19.29 0.51 -8.85
N LEU A 99 19.32 1.06 -10.08
CA LEU A 99 18.12 1.55 -10.76
C LEU A 99 17.11 0.44 -11.05
N ALA A 100 17.59 -0.73 -11.47
CA ALA A 100 16.75 -1.88 -11.76
C ALA A 100 16.04 -2.40 -10.51
N ARG A 101 16.76 -2.53 -9.37
CA ARG A 101 16.12 -2.90 -8.09
C ARG A 101 15.10 -1.88 -7.65
N PHE A 102 15.43 -0.60 -7.68
CA PHE A 102 14.49 0.45 -7.35
C PHE A 102 13.25 0.43 -8.23
N ASN A 103 13.44 0.33 -9.57
CA ASN A 103 12.33 0.32 -10.51
C ASN A 103 11.52 -0.99 -10.46
N CYS A 104 12.10 -2.13 -10.04
CA CYS A 104 11.37 -3.35 -9.76
C CYS A 104 10.35 -3.11 -8.62
N GLY A 105 10.81 -2.63 -7.47
CA GLY A 105 9.94 -2.29 -6.36
C GLY A 105 8.91 -1.21 -6.71
N ARG A 106 9.30 -0.20 -7.50
CA ARG A 106 8.40 0.85 -7.97
C ARG A 106 7.34 0.33 -8.95
N ALA A 107 7.68 -0.59 -9.83
CA ALA A 107 6.71 -1.23 -10.73
C ALA A 107 5.68 -2.03 -9.92
N LEU A 108 6.14 -2.86 -8.98
CA LEU A 108 5.25 -3.59 -8.09
C LEU A 108 4.36 -2.66 -7.24
N TYR A 109 4.90 -1.54 -6.73
CA TYR A 109 4.13 -0.51 -6.03
C TYR A 109 2.99 0.04 -6.88
N LEU A 110 3.25 0.36 -8.16
CA LEU A 110 2.26 0.89 -9.10
C LEU A 110 1.20 -0.15 -9.50
N ASP A 111 1.52 -1.45 -9.43
CA ASP A 111 0.63 -2.55 -9.76
C ASP A 111 -0.23 -3.01 -8.56
N THR A 112 -0.05 -2.43 -7.37
CA THR A 112 -0.81 -2.87 -6.20
C THR A 112 -2.30 -2.54 -6.32
N PRO A 113 -3.20 -3.49 -5.97
CA PRO A 113 -4.64 -3.31 -6.08
C PRO A 113 -5.20 -2.36 -4.99
N GLU A 114 -6.49 -2.06 -5.08
CA GLU A 114 -7.22 -1.37 -4.03
C GLU A 114 -7.24 -2.19 -2.73
N PRO A 115 -7.38 -1.54 -1.54
CA PRO A 115 -7.31 -2.20 -0.23
C PRO A 115 -8.26 -3.38 -0.05
N ARG A 116 -9.46 -3.34 -0.68
CA ARG A 116 -10.49 -4.39 -0.55
C ARG A 116 -10.12 -5.70 -1.23
N LEU A 117 -9.20 -5.66 -2.17
CA LEU A 117 -8.78 -6.83 -2.95
C LEU A 117 -7.70 -7.63 -2.23
N ASP A 118 -7.23 -8.72 -2.86
CA ASP A 118 -6.08 -9.47 -2.38
C ASP A 118 -4.82 -8.60 -2.37
N GLN A 119 -4.08 -8.59 -1.26
CA GLN A 119 -2.91 -7.75 -1.06
C GLN A 119 -1.58 -8.50 -1.21
N SER A 120 -1.57 -9.69 -1.81
CA SER A 120 -0.35 -10.47 -2.00
C SER A 120 0.72 -9.71 -2.81
N SER A 121 0.30 -8.91 -3.82
CA SER A 121 1.20 -8.05 -4.58
C SER A 121 1.74 -6.87 -3.77
N THR A 122 0.95 -6.35 -2.82
CA THR A 122 1.37 -5.28 -1.90
C THR A 122 2.51 -5.75 -0.99
N TYR A 123 2.42 -6.96 -0.43
CA TYR A 123 3.51 -7.54 0.36
C TYR A 123 4.78 -7.73 -0.48
N LYS A 124 4.66 -8.20 -1.72
CA LYS A 124 5.82 -8.32 -2.63
C LYS A 124 6.46 -6.97 -2.94
N ALA A 125 5.65 -5.93 -3.15
CA ALA A 125 6.17 -4.59 -3.39
C ALA A 125 6.93 -4.04 -2.17
N ILE A 126 6.42 -4.26 -0.95
CA ILE A 126 7.11 -3.88 0.30
C ILE A 126 8.43 -4.63 0.42
N GLU A 127 8.44 -5.95 0.19
CA GLU A 127 9.65 -6.79 0.26
C GLU A 127 10.73 -6.29 -0.71
N GLU A 128 10.40 -6.05 -1.98
CA GLU A 128 11.36 -5.55 -2.98
C GLU A 128 11.92 -4.17 -2.64
N LEU A 129 11.08 -3.27 -2.14
CA LEU A 129 11.53 -1.94 -1.71
C LEU A 129 12.40 -2.00 -0.45
N GLN A 130 12.11 -2.90 0.49
CA GLN A 130 12.95 -3.15 1.67
C GLN A 130 14.31 -3.71 1.25
N MET A 131 14.32 -4.72 0.37
CA MET A 131 15.56 -5.26 -0.18
C MET A 131 16.38 -4.19 -0.92
N PHE A 132 15.72 -3.29 -1.67
CA PHE A 132 16.42 -2.17 -2.28
C PHE A 132 17.14 -1.29 -1.25
N ILE A 133 16.47 -0.92 -0.16
CA ILE A 133 17.06 -0.10 0.91
C ILE A 133 18.21 -0.84 1.60
N GLU A 134 18.09 -2.15 1.79
CA GLU A 134 19.14 -2.98 2.42
C GLU A 134 20.39 -3.07 1.54
N TYR A 135 20.23 -3.33 0.23
CA TYR A 135 21.35 -3.43 -0.71
C TYR A 135 22.00 -2.07 -1.03
N PHE A 136 21.23 -0.99 -1.00
CA PHE A 136 21.68 0.35 -1.36
C PHE A 136 21.34 1.38 -0.26
N PRO A 137 21.87 1.24 0.95
CA PRO A 137 21.53 2.09 2.10
C PRO A 137 21.92 3.56 1.92
N MET A 138 22.87 3.85 1.00
CA MET A 138 23.34 5.19 0.67
C MET A 138 22.73 5.75 -0.62
N SER A 139 21.75 5.06 -1.21
CA SER A 139 21.07 5.53 -2.42
C SER A 139 20.31 6.85 -2.18
N SER A 140 20.39 7.75 -3.15
CA SER A 140 19.57 8.96 -3.17
C SER A 140 18.07 8.68 -3.31
N ARG A 141 17.68 7.44 -3.63
CA ARG A 141 16.28 6.98 -3.77
C ARG A 141 15.75 6.30 -2.52
N LYS A 142 16.57 6.16 -1.48
CA LYS A 142 16.20 5.50 -0.22
C LYS A 142 14.93 6.09 0.39
N ASP A 143 14.88 7.43 0.51
CA ASP A 143 13.73 8.11 1.13
C ASP A 143 12.44 7.93 0.30
N GLN A 144 12.58 7.90 -1.03
CA GLN A 144 11.45 7.62 -1.92
C GLN A 144 10.96 6.17 -1.75
N ALA A 145 11.85 5.20 -1.67
CA ALA A 145 11.49 3.80 -1.42
C ALA A 145 10.81 3.64 -0.05
N GLN A 146 11.33 4.31 0.99
CA GLN A 146 10.73 4.31 2.32
C GLN A 146 9.33 4.92 2.33
N SER A 147 9.11 6.01 1.60
CA SER A 147 7.78 6.62 1.47
C SER A 147 6.78 5.67 0.79
N MET A 148 7.20 4.97 -0.27
CA MET A 148 6.37 3.96 -0.93
C MET A 148 6.01 2.82 0.03
N ILE A 149 6.96 2.35 0.85
CA ILE A 149 6.70 1.31 1.86
C ILE A 149 5.62 1.79 2.85
N PHE A 150 5.71 3.01 3.37
CA PHE A 150 4.70 3.55 4.28
C PHE A 150 3.32 3.66 3.62
N GLU A 151 3.25 4.08 2.36
CA GLU A 151 1.97 4.14 1.62
C GLU A 151 1.36 2.75 1.42
N LEU A 152 2.19 1.74 1.14
CA LEU A 152 1.75 0.35 1.03
C LEU A 152 1.29 -0.22 2.38
N GLN A 153 1.98 0.11 3.46
CA GLN A 153 1.57 -0.25 4.82
C GLN A 153 0.24 0.40 5.19
N ASP A 154 0.05 1.69 4.89
CA ASP A 154 -1.24 2.37 5.10
C ASP A 154 -2.37 1.69 4.31
N LYS A 155 -2.10 1.18 3.09
CA LYS A 155 -3.07 0.40 2.30
C LYS A 155 -3.45 -0.92 2.99
N LEU A 156 -2.48 -1.63 3.59
CA LEU A 156 -2.75 -2.84 4.39
C LEU A 156 -3.57 -2.49 5.63
N VAL A 157 -3.20 -1.42 6.33
CA VAL A 157 -3.94 -0.91 7.49
C VAL A 157 -5.39 -0.56 7.11
N GLU A 158 -5.62 0.06 5.96
CA GLU A 158 -6.98 0.37 5.50
C GLU A 158 -7.83 -0.90 5.33
N LYS A 159 -7.26 -1.97 4.78
CA LYS A 159 -7.93 -3.26 4.67
C LYS A 159 -8.30 -3.83 6.04
N GLU A 160 -7.35 -3.85 6.96
CA GLU A 160 -7.57 -4.38 8.31
C GLU A 160 -8.55 -3.50 9.11
N TYR A 161 -8.50 -2.19 8.93
CA TYR A 161 -9.46 -1.25 9.52
C TYR A 161 -10.90 -1.54 9.07
N MET A 162 -11.11 -1.86 7.78
CA MET A 162 -12.43 -2.27 7.29
C MET A 162 -12.95 -3.50 8.03
N SER A 163 -12.07 -4.46 8.34
CA SER A 163 -12.42 -5.66 9.11
C SER A 163 -12.77 -5.30 10.56
N ALA A 164 -11.94 -4.47 11.21
CA ALA A 164 -12.20 -4.01 12.58
C ALA A 164 -13.53 -3.22 12.66
N LYS A 165 -13.77 -2.36 11.66
CA LYS A 165 -15.01 -1.58 11.57
C LYS A 165 -16.23 -2.47 11.34
N LEU A 166 -16.12 -3.52 10.52
CA LEU A 166 -17.19 -4.49 10.32
C LEU A 166 -17.56 -5.18 11.64
N TYR A 167 -16.58 -5.61 12.43
CA TYR A 167 -16.85 -6.16 13.77
C TYR A 167 -17.55 -5.17 14.67
N TYR A 168 -17.13 -3.91 14.67
CA TYR A 168 -17.80 -2.85 15.43
C TYR A 168 -19.26 -2.65 14.97
N ASP A 169 -19.49 -2.58 13.66
CA ASP A 169 -20.83 -2.38 13.08
C ASP A 169 -21.78 -3.57 13.37
N LEU A 170 -21.22 -4.78 13.50
CA LEU A 170 -21.97 -5.97 13.93
C LEU A 170 -22.35 -5.93 15.42
N GLY A 171 -21.56 -5.26 16.25
CA GLY A 171 -21.86 -5.08 17.67
C GLY A 171 -22.16 -6.39 18.42
N SER A 172 -23.31 -6.50 19.05
CA SER A 172 -23.76 -7.71 19.74
C SER A 172 -24.46 -8.74 18.83
N TYR A 173 -24.55 -8.48 17.52
CA TYR A 173 -25.20 -9.39 16.59
C TYR A 173 -24.46 -10.72 16.53
N THR A 174 -25.14 -11.81 16.91
CA THR A 174 -24.60 -13.17 16.93
C THR A 174 -25.05 -14.05 15.77
N GLY A 175 -25.83 -13.48 14.83
CA GLY A 175 -26.46 -14.26 13.77
C GLY A 175 -27.47 -15.27 14.29
N ASN A 176 -27.68 -16.36 13.56
CA ASN A 176 -28.55 -17.46 13.97
C ASN A 176 -27.85 -18.48 14.89
N ALA A 177 -26.67 -18.17 15.41
CA ALA A 177 -25.90 -19.10 16.24
C ALA A 177 -26.44 -19.10 17.67
N VAL A 178 -27.39 -19.99 17.95
CA VAL A 178 -27.94 -20.29 19.28
C VAL A 178 -26.84 -20.71 20.30
N TYR A 179 -25.61 -20.89 19.85
CA TYR A 179 -24.49 -21.44 20.62
C TYR A 179 -23.27 -20.53 20.75
N SER A 180 -23.31 -19.26 20.31
CA SER A 180 -22.16 -18.37 20.46
C SER A 180 -22.15 -17.73 21.84
N SER A 181 -21.68 -18.44 22.83
CA SER A 181 -21.38 -17.88 24.17
C SER A 181 -20.17 -16.91 24.17
N THR A 182 -19.51 -16.70 23.02
CA THR A 182 -18.26 -15.94 22.88
C THR A 182 -18.33 -14.77 21.90
N GLY A 183 -19.45 -14.56 21.22
CA GLY A 183 -19.56 -13.62 20.13
C GLY A 183 -19.82 -12.18 20.56
N ASN A 184 -18.84 -11.50 21.15
CA ASN A 184 -18.87 -10.05 21.27
C ASN A 184 -17.99 -9.45 20.17
N ASN A 185 -18.64 -9.00 19.09
CA ASN A 185 -17.94 -8.40 17.95
C ASN A 185 -17.23 -7.09 18.35
N TYR A 186 -17.71 -6.36 19.35
CA TYR A 186 -16.98 -5.22 19.90
C TYR A 186 -15.59 -5.61 20.42
N LEU A 187 -15.49 -6.75 21.13
CA LEU A 187 -14.18 -7.24 21.58
C LEU A 187 -13.27 -7.61 20.40
N ALA A 188 -13.82 -8.24 19.36
CA ALA A 188 -13.09 -8.54 18.13
C ALA A 188 -12.61 -7.25 17.46
N ALA A 189 -13.44 -6.20 17.38
CA ALA A 189 -13.06 -4.89 16.86
C ALA A 189 -11.90 -4.27 17.65
N VAL A 190 -11.96 -4.30 18.99
CA VAL A 190 -10.89 -3.80 19.86
C VAL A 190 -9.59 -4.54 19.61
N ILE A 191 -9.61 -5.87 19.64
CA ILE A 191 -8.40 -6.70 19.46
C ILE A 191 -7.81 -6.46 18.07
N THR A 192 -8.63 -6.44 17.02
CA THR A 192 -8.16 -6.20 15.65
C THR A 192 -7.51 -4.82 15.54
N ALA A 193 -8.16 -3.77 16.02
CA ALA A 193 -7.63 -2.40 15.97
C ALA A 193 -6.32 -2.24 16.78
N GLN A 194 -6.23 -2.87 17.96
CA GLN A 194 -5.00 -2.87 18.77
C GLN A 194 -3.84 -3.61 18.08
N ASN A 195 -4.12 -4.73 17.42
CA ASN A 195 -3.11 -5.47 16.65
C ASN A 195 -2.58 -4.63 15.49
N ILE A 196 -3.46 -3.93 14.78
CA ILE A 196 -3.06 -3.00 13.69
C ILE A 196 -2.12 -1.91 14.23
N LEU A 197 -2.50 -1.26 15.34
CA LEU A 197 -1.68 -0.20 15.95
C LEU A 197 -0.31 -0.70 16.43
N LYS A 198 -0.24 -1.96 16.86
CA LYS A 198 1.01 -2.60 17.26
C LYS A 198 1.90 -2.94 16.06
N GLU A 199 1.32 -3.43 14.98
CA GLU A 199 2.06 -3.84 13.78
C GLU A 199 2.47 -2.62 12.93
N TYR A 200 1.61 -1.60 12.85
CA TYR A 200 1.83 -0.39 12.05
C TYR A 200 1.80 0.88 12.93
N PRO A 201 2.78 1.10 13.81
CA PRO A 201 2.75 2.18 14.80
C PRO A 201 2.77 3.59 14.20
N TYR A 202 3.22 3.73 12.95
CA TYR A 202 3.34 5.03 12.25
C TYR A 202 2.26 5.25 11.20
N THR A 203 1.19 4.44 11.21
CA THR A 203 0.08 4.61 10.25
C THR A 203 -0.63 5.96 10.43
N LYS A 204 -1.05 6.55 9.31
CA LYS A 204 -1.89 7.76 9.29
C LYS A 204 -3.29 7.52 9.86
N MET A 205 -3.72 6.25 9.95
CA MET A 205 -5.04 5.88 10.49
C MET A 205 -5.04 5.71 12.01
N ARG A 206 -3.98 6.11 12.70
CA ARG A 206 -3.83 5.92 14.14
C ARG A 206 -4.98 6.52 14.96
N GLU A 207 -5.39 7.75 14.65
CA GLU A 207 -6.52 8.41 15.31
C GLU A 207 -7.85 7.68 15.04
N ASP A 208 -8.10 7.27 13.78
CA ASP A 208 -9.32 6.56 13.38
C ASP A 208 -9.41 5.16 14.01
N LEU A 209 -8.29 4.47 14.22
CA LEU A 209 -8.21 3.21 14.94
C LEU A 209 -8.46 3.41 16.45
N SER A 210 -7.87 4.43 17.04
CA SER A 210 -8.01 4.72 18.46
C SER A 210 -9.44 5.10 18.83
N ILE A 211 -10.13 5.94 18.01
CA ILE A 211 -11.54 6.22 18.23
C ILE A 211 -12.42 4.98 18.03
N LEU A 212 -12.08 4.09 17.11
CA LEU A 212 -12.80 2.83 16.91
C LEU A 212 -12.71 1.94 18.17
N ILE A 213 -11.53 1.86 18.80
CA ILE A 213 -11.33 1.14 20.06
C ILE A 213 -12.23 1.72 21.17
N LEU A 214 -12.23 3.04 21.34
CA LEU A 214 -13.05 3.70 22.34
C LEU A 214 -14.55 3.44 22.11
N ARG A 215 -15.01 3.60 20.87
CA ARG A 215 -16.40 3.31 20.47
C ARG A 215 -16.79 1.86 20.77
N ALA A 216 -15.91 0.92 20.44
CA ALA A 216 -16.17 -0.51 20.63
C ALA A 216 -16.21 -0.88 22.12
N LYS A 217 -15.28 -0.36 22.94
CA LYS A 217 -15.32 -0.53 24.41
C LYS A 217 -16.61 0.03 25.00
N TYR A 218 -17.00 1.23 24.59
CA TYR A 218 -18.23 1.87 25.05
C TYR A 218 -19.48 1.07 24.63
N GLY A 219 -19.57 0.63 23.35
CA GLY A 219 -20.66 -0.23 22.88
C GLY A 219 -20.76 -1.52 23.69
N MET A 220 -19.62 -2.18 23.92
CA MET A 220 -19.53 -3.38 24.74
C MET A 220 -19.99 -3.12 26.19
N ALA A 221 -19.66 -1.98 26.77
CA ALA A 221 -20.09 -1.60 28.12
C ALA A 221 -21.60 -1.36 28.19
N LYS A 222 -22.17 -0.64 27.22
CA LYS A 222 -23.62 -0.35 27.16
C LYS A 222 -24.47 -1.62 27.11
N GLU A 223 -24.05 -2.59 26.35
CA GLU A 223 -24.79 -3.83 26.10
C GLU A 223 -24.43 -4.96 27.09
N SER A 224 -23.65 -4.64 28.14
CA SER A 224 -23.23 -5.60 29.14
C SER A 224 -24.32 -5.94 30.13
N VAL A 225 -24.27 -7.14 30.71
CA VAL A 225 -24.99 -7.51 31.93
C VAL A 225 -24.53 -6.64 33.11
N LEU A 226 -25.40 -6.45 34.09
CA LEU A 226 -25.17 -5.49 35.20
C LEU A 226 -23.87 -5.77 35.95
N GLU A 227 -23.52 -7.06 36.17
CA GLU A 227 -22.34 -7.47 36.94
C GLU A 227 -21.02 -7.08 36.27
N LYS A 228 -21.01 -6.86 34.95
CA LYS A 228 -19.80 -6.49 34.20
C LYS A 228 -19.81 -5.05 33.69
N LYS A 229 -20.93 -4.37 33.83
CA LYS A 229 -21.14 -3.08 33.20
C LYS A 229 -20.26 -1.99 33.79
N GLU A 230 -20.13 -1.96 35.13
CA GLU A 230 -19.29 -0.98 35.80
C GLU A 230 -17.84 -1.09 35.41
N ASP A 231 -17.25 -2.30 35.45
CA ASP A 231 -15.85 -2.54 35.06
C ASP A 231 -15.59 -2.09 33.63
N ARG A 232 -16.51 -2.40 32.71
CA ARG A 232 -16.39 -2.03 31.28
C ARG A 232 -16.57 -0.52 31.06
N MET A 233 -17.37 0.16 31.86
CA MET A 233 -17.45 1.62 31.82
C MET A 233 -16.17 2.27 32.34
N ARG A 234 -15.51 1.68 33.36
CA ARG A 234 -14.18 2.10 33.81
C ARG A 234 -13.13 1.92 32.70
N ASP A 235 -13.10 0.76 32.04
CA ASP A 235 -12.24 0.51 30.88
C ASP A 235 -12.46 1.53 29.73
N THR A 236 -13.70 1.99 29.56
CA THR A 236 -14.06 3.03 28.58
C THR A 236 -13.50 4.39 28.98
N ILE A 237 -13.55 4.72 30.28
CA ILE A 237 -12.98 5.97 30.83
C ILE A 237 -11.46 5.96 30.68
N ASP A 238 -10.80 4.84 30.96
CA ASP A 238 -9.34 4.71 30.78
C ASP A 238 -8.95 4.91 29.30
N GLU A 239 -9.71 4.33 28.38
CA GLU A 239 -9.49 4.53 26.94
C GLU A 239 -9.74 5.97 26.49
N TYR A 240 -10.72 6.65 27.06
CA TYR A 240 -10.95 8.08 26.83
C TYR A 240 -9.70 8.90 27.21
N TYR A 241 -9.14 8.69 28.40
CA TYR A 241 -7.94 9.40 28.82
C TYR A 241 -6.74 9.08 27.94
N ALA A 242 -6.56 7.83 27.51
CA ALA A 242 -5.54 7.45 26.56
C ALA A 242 -5.71 8.21 25.23
N PHE A 243 -6.93 8.25 24.71
CA PHE A 243 -7.25 8.94 23.46
C PHE A 243 -6.97 10.44 23.51
N ILE A 244 -7.47 11.15 24.53
CA ILE A 244 -7.29 12.62 24.61
C ILE A 244 -5.85 13.03 24.88
N ASN A 245 -5.06 12.18 25.58
CA ASN A 245 -3.64 12.41 25.79
C ASN A 245 -2.84 12.28 24.49
N GLU A 246 -3.19 11.32 23.64
CA GLU A 246 -2.53 11.11 22.37
C GLU A 246 -3.01 12.11 21.29
N PHE A 247 -4.31 12.47 21.29
CA PHE A 247 -4.94 13.34 20.29
C PHE A 247 -5.66 14.55 20.92
N PRO A 248 -4.93 15.50 21.52
CA PRO A 248 -5.55 16.64 22.22
C PRO A 248 -6.40 17.54 21.30
N GLU A 249 -6.03 17.65 20.01
CA GLU A 249 -6.70 18.44 18.97
C GLU A 249 -7.58 17.60 18.04
N SER A 250 -8.06 16.44 18.51
CA SER A 250 -8.84 15.49 17.72
C SER A 250 -10.12 16.09 17.12
N LYS A 251 -10.39 15.74 15.85
CA LYS A 251 -11.68 15.98 15.19
C LYS A 251 -12.87 15.30 15.90
N TYR A 252 -12.58 14.26 16.70
CA TYR A 252 -13.58 13.48 17.45
C TYR A 252 -13.80 14.00 18.87
N ARG A 253 -13.21 15.13 19.27
CA ARG A 253 -13.22 15.66 20.64
C ARG A 253 -14.62 15.68 21.28
N LYS A 254 -15.61 16.20 20.57
CA LYS A 254 -16.99 16.30 21.08
C LYS A 254 -17.62 14.93 21.34
N GLU A 255 -17.34 13.98 20.49
CA GLU A 255 -17.85 12.61 20.59
C GLU A 255 -17.24 11.89 21.80
N VAL A 256 -15.92 11.94 21.92
CA VAL A 256 -15.22 11.25 23.02
C VAL A 256 -15.58 11.84 24.39
N GLU A 257 -15.80 13.16 24.47
CA GLU A 257 -16.30 13.82 25.67
C GLU A 257 -17.75 13.40 26.04
N SER A 258 -18.60 13.16 25.03
CA SER A 258 -19.96 12.63 25.26
C SER A 258 -19.90 11.20 25.81
N ILE A 259 -19.03 10.34 25.21
CA ILE A 259 -18.82 8.98 25.70
C ILE A 259 -18.32 8.98 27.14
N PHE A 260 -17.33 9.82 27.44
CA PHE A 260 -16.81 9.98 28.80
C PHE A 260 -17.89 10.39 29.81
N LYS A 261 -18.69 11.41 29.49
CA LYS A 261 -19.77 11.87 30.37
C LYS A 261 -20.78 10.76 30.69
N GLU A 262 -21.18 9.99 29.69
CA GLU A 262 -22.10 8.87 29.87
C GLU A 262 -21.48 7.75 30.71
N ALA A 263 -20.22 7.41 30.45
CA ALA A 263 -19.50 6.39 31.22
C ALA A 263 -19.27 6.84 32.67
N ASN A 264 -18.84 8.09 32.89
CA ASN A 264 -18.57 8.65 34.22
C ASN A 264 -19.82 8.76 35.07
N LYS A 265 -20.94 9.16 34.48
CA LYS A 265 -22.24 9.18 35.16
C LYS A 265 -22.66 7.81 35.68
N TYR A 266 -22.29 6.74 34.99
CA TYR A 266 -22.59 5.38 35.44
C TYR A 266 -21.67 4.92 36.58
N VAL A 267 -20.38 5.29 36.53
CA VAL A 267 -19.36 4.88 37.51
C VAL A 267 -19.37 5.74 38.74
N ASN A 268 -19.61 7.06 38.59
CA ASN A 268 -19.57 8.07 39.65
C ASN A 268 -20.88 8.90 39.70
N PRO A 269 -22.03 8.28 40.05
CA PRO A 269 -23.34 8.95 40.00
C PRO A 269 -23.45 10.16 40.92
N ASP A 270 -22.66 10.25 42.00
CA ASP A 270 -22.72 11.30 43.00
C ASP A 270 -21.95 12.59 42.60
N GLU A 271 -21.06 12.54 41.63
CA GLU A 271 -20.32 13.73 41.14
C GLU A 271 -21.19 14.68 40.31
N ASP A 272 -22.25 14.18 39.67
CA ASP A 272 -23.14 14.99 38.79
C ASP A 272 -24.12 15.85 39.57
N THR A 273 -24.34 15.58 40.88
CA THR A 273 -25.26 16.31 41.72
C THR A 273 -24.70 17.61 42.30
N THR A 274 -23.39 17.82 42.25
CA THR A 274 -22.71 19.01 42.82
C THR A 274 -22.58 20.19 41.86
N THR A 275 -22.93 20.04 40.58
CA THR A 275 -22.79 21.12 39.55
C THR A 275 -24.10 21.90 39.30
N THR A 276 -25.20 21.55 39.97
CA THR A 276 -26.51 22.21 39.78
C THR A 276 -26.87 23.18 40.88
N GLU A 277 -26.02 23.37 41.89
CA GLU A 277 -26.23 24.37 42.96
C GLU A 277 -25.06 25.40 43.00
N LYS A 278 -24.97 26.25 41.96
CA LYS A 278 -24.32 27.58 42.10
C LYS A 278 -24.86 28.55 41.06
#